data_4069a6b1926c30b2720d3428e0e2fe98
#
_entry.id   4069a6b1926c30b2720d3428e0e2fe98
#
_cell.length_a   1.000
_cell.length_b   1.000
_cell.length_c   1.000
_cell.angle_alpha   90.00
_cell.angle_beta   90.00
_cell.angle_gamma   90.00
#
_symmetry.space_group_name_H-M   'P 1'
#
loop_
_entity.id
_entity.type
_entity.pdbx_description
1 polymer ?
#
loop_
_entity_poly.entity_id
_entity_poly.type
_entity_poly.pdbx_seq_one_letter_code
_entity_poly.pdbx_strand_id
1 'polypeptide(L)'
;MPEELAIETTNLTKIYGSGNTEVIAMRDASVKVRRGEVIALLGPSGSGKSTFLTAVGLINAPTSGQVRIGGVLVMDGPVAKVNLRSFRREHIGYVFQKSNLIPFLTAIENVQIAMELNGLSAGQARKRAAELLNELGVGDRLDHSTAMLSGGQQQRVAVARALANHPSVILADEPTAALDSHRGRQVMKLFRNVAREHGAGVIVVTHDQRTLEVFDTIYEMEDGAIRHVPNHPSPVPIETTT
;
A
#
# COMPACT_ATOMS: atom_id res chain seq x y z
N MET A 1 15.75 -9.42 -20.70
CA MET A 1 14.45 -10.03 -20.29
C MET A 1 13.47 -8.89 -20.17
N PRO A 2 12.20 -8.99 -20.56
CA PRO A 2 11.25 -7.91 -20.30
C PRO A 2 11.18 -7.66 -18.78
N GLU A 3 11.21 -6.39 -18.39
CA GLU A 3 11.09 -6.00 -16.98
C GLU A 3 9.76 -6.54 -16.44
N GLU A 4 9.83 -7.38 -15.40
CA GLU A 4 8.62 -7.89 -14.76
C GLU A 4 8.00 -6.80 -13.88
N LEU A 5 6.92 -6.21 -14.37
CA LEU A 5 6.17 -5.18 -13.64
C LEU A 5 5.23 -5.84 -12.62
N ALA A 6 5.28 -5.35 -11.39
CA ALA A 6 4.30 -5.68 -10.35
C ALA A 6 3.01 -4.88 -10.58
N ILE A 7 3.15 -3.60 -10.96
CA ILE A 7 2.02 -2.69 -11.21
C ILE A 7 2.31 -1.91 -12.49
N GLU A 8 1.30 -1.82 -13.37
CA GLU A 8 1.31 -0.93 -14.50
C GLU A 8 -0.06 -0.24 -14.62
N THR A 9 -0.03 1.08 -14.67
CA THR A 9 -1.21 1.89 -14.99
C THR A 9 -0.99 2.62 -16.29
N THR A 10 -2.04 2.70 -17.12
CA THR A 10 -1.99 3.37 -18.40
C THR A 10 -3.15 4.36 -18.50
N ASN A 11 -2.84 5.65 -18.58
CA ASN A 11 -3.78 6.76 -18.78
C ASN A 11 -5.00 6.71 -17.85
N LEU A 12 -4.76 6.41 -16.57
CA LEU A 12 -5.85 6.38 -15.60
C LEU A 12 -6.43 7.76 -15.41
N THR A 13 -7.74 7.86 -15.61
CA THR A 13 -8.51 9.08 -15.37
C THR A 13 -9.67 8.78 -14.44
N LYS A 14 -9.92 9.69 -13.49
CA LYS A 14 -11.06 9.63 -12.60
C LYS A 14 -11.78 10.96 -12.55
N ILE A 15 -13.05 10.92 -12.92
CA ILE A 15 -13.98 12.06 -12.87
C ILE A 15 -15.07 11.73 -11.85
N TYR A 16 -15.34 12.64 -10.95
CA TYR A 16 -16.46 12.60 -10.02
C TYR A 16 -17.53 13.62 -10.44
N GLY A 17 -18.78 13.35 -10.09
CA GLY A 17 -19.89 14.21 -10.46
C GLY A 17 -20.38 14.01 -11.88
N SER A 18 -21.23 14.92 -12.36
CA SER A 18 -21.75 14.93 -13.72
C SER A 18 -22.15 16.36 -14.11
N GLY A 19 -22.04 16.69 -15.40
CA GLY A 19 -22.38 18.02 -15.94
C GLY A 19 -21.58 19.12 -15.25
N ASN A 20 -22.27 20.15 -14.73
CA ASN A 20 -21.61 21.32 -14.12
C ASN A 20 -20.92 21.05 -12.77
N THR A 21 -21.04 19.83 -12.22
CA THR A 21 -20.39 19.42 -10.97
C THR A 21 -19.23 18.47 -11.19
N GLU A 22 -18.77 18.30 -12.42
CA GLU A 22 -17.64 17.42 -12.73
C GLU A 22 -16.35 17.93 -12.13
N VAL A 23 -15.64 17.03 -11.43
CA VAL A 23 -14.30 17.25 -10.87
C VAL A 23 -13.39 16.18 -11.40
N ILE A 24 -12.35 16.58 -12.13
CA ILE A 24 -11.30 15.67 -12.58
C ILE A 24 -10.32 15.49 -11.43
N ALA A 25 -10.44 14.39 -10.71
CA ALA A 25 -9.59 14.08 -9.56
C ALA A 25 -8.26 13.42 -9.95
N MET A 26 -8.20 12.84 -11.15
CA MET A 26 -7.00 12.21 -11.71
C MET A 26 -7.10 12.25 -13.23
N ARG A 27 -5.98 12.55 -13.92
CA ARG A 27 -5.92 12.69 -15.37
C ARG A 27 -4.70 11.98 -15.93
N ASP A 28 -4.92 11.06 -16.87
CA ASP A 28 -3.88 10.36 -17.66
C ASP A 28 -2.71 9.81 -16.83
N ALA A 29 -3.02 9.38 -15.58
CA ALA A 29 -2.01 8.93 -14.64
C ALA A 29 -1.44 7.57 -15.08
N SER A 30 -0.16 7.57 -15.43
CA SER A 30 0.58 6.39 -15.88
C SER A 30 1.79 6.16 -14.98
N VAL A 31 1.85 5.00 -14.32
CA VAL A 31 2.90 4.61 -13.39
C VAL A 31 3.30 3.17 -13.66
N LYS A 32 4.60 2.89 -13.57
CA LYS A 32 5.16 1.54 -13.64
C LYS A 32 5.95 1.26 -12.38
N VAL A 33 5.68 0.13 -11.75
CA VAL A 33 6.41 -0.35 -10.58
C VAL A 33 6.94 -1.74 -10.89
N ARG A 34 8.24 -1.93 -10.78
CA ARG A 34 8.88 -3.23 -10.99
C ARG A 34 8.64 -4.14 -9.79
N ARG A 35 8.81 -5.43 -9.99
CA ARG A 35 8.89 -6.36 -8.87
C ARG A 35 10.09 -6.00 -7.97
N GLY A 36 9.86 -5.95 -6.67
CA GLY A 36 10.89 -5.59 -5.70
C GLY A 36 11.15 -4.09 -5.56
N GLU A 37 10.41 -3.23 -6.27
CA GLU A 37 10.57 -1.79 -6.25
C GLU A 37 9.65 -1.13 -5.21
N VAL A 38 10.17 -0.12 -4.52
CA VAL A 38 9.41 0.76 -3.62
C VAL A 38 9.40 2.17 -4.17
N ILE A 39 8.23 2.66 -4.55
CA ILE A 39 8.08 4.01 -5.10
C ILE A 39 7.36 4.95 -4.12
N ALA A 40 7.73 6.24 -4.17
CA ALA A 40 6.97 7.31 -3.53
C ALA A 40 6.06 8.01 -4.54
N LEU A 41 4.85 8.34 -4.10
CA LEU A 41 3.97 9.28 -4.78
C LEU A 41 3.80 10.53 -3.90
N LEU A 42 4.47 11.60 -4.27
CA LEU A 42 4.47 12.88 -3.57
C LEU A 42 3.43 13.82 -4.16
N GLY A 43 3.15 14.91 -3.46
CA GLY A 43 2.30 16.01 -3.97
C GLY A 43 1.47 16.66 -2.87
N PRO A 44 0.89 17.84 -3.13
CA PRO A 44 0.08 18.56 -2.16
C PRO A 44 -1.21 17.81 -1.81
N SER A 45 -1.85 18.22 -0.70
CA SER A 45 -3.18 17.73 -0.35
C SER A 45 -4.18 18.07 -1.46
N GLY A 46 -5.06 17.14 -1.79
CA GLY A 46 -6.06 17.31 -2.87
C GLY A 46 -5.54 17.04 -4.28
N SER A 47 -4.26 16.73 -4.49
CA SER A 47 -3.71 16.50 -5.85
C SER A 47 -4.20 15.21 -6.53
N GLY A 48 -4.95 14.33 -5.83
CA GLY A 48 -5.48 13.08 -6.40
C GLY A 48 -4.78 11.79 -5.96
N LYS A 49 -3.75 11.84 -5.10
CA LYS A 49 -2.94 10.67 -4.68
C LYS A 49 -3.78 9.52 -4.11
N SER A 50 -4.68 9.81 -3.16
CA SER A 50 -5.57 8.78 -2.59
C SER A 50 -6.57 8.26 -3.62
N THR A 51 -6.98 9.08 -4.60
CA THR A 51 -7.80 8.63 -5.73
C THR A 51 -7.03 7.64 -6.59
N PHE A 52 -5.76 7.95 -6.93
CA PHE A 52 -4.88 7.04 -7.65
C PHE A 52 -4.68 5.74 -6.88
N LEU A 53 -4.33 5.83 -5.59
CA LEU A 53 -4.09 4.66 -4.75
C LEU A 53 -5.32 3.74 -4.65
N THR A 54 -6.53 4.33 -4.49
CA THR A 54 -7.77 3.55 -4.43
C THR A 54 -8.18 2.95 -5.77
N ALA A 55 -7.82 3.58 -6.89
CA ALA A 55 -8.03 3.02 -8.22
C ALA A 55 -7.10 1.80 -8.47
N VAL A 56 -5.80 1.92 -8.18
CA VAL A 56 -4.84 0.81 -8.24
C VAL A 56 -5.22 -0.30 -7.25
N GLY A 57 -5.72 0.07 -6.06
CA GLY A 57 -6.23 -0.84 -5.03
C GLY A 57 -7.54 -1.52 -5.37
N LEU A 58 -8.10 -1.28 -6.56
CA LEU A 58 -9.36 -1.85 -7.04
C LEU A 58 -10.54 -1.56 -6.11
N ILE A 59 -10.48 -0.46 -5.35
CA ILE A 59 -11.53 0.00 -4.43
C ILE A 59 -12.49 0.93 -5.16
N ASN A 60 -11.93 1.85 -5.95
CA ASN A 60 -12.68 2.87 -6.67
C ASN A 60 -12.33 2.78 -8.17
N ALA A 61 -13.25 2.29 -8.98
CA ALA A 61 -13.01 2.08 -10.41
C ALA A 61 -12.64 3.40 -11.12
N PRO A 62 -11.61 3.42 -11.99
CA PRO A 62 -11.31 4.58 -12.82
C PRO A 62 -12.45 4.84 -13.83
N THR A 63 -12.52 6.05 -14.34
CA THR A 63 -13.45 6.42 -15.43
C THR A 63 -12.94 5.89 -16.76
N SER A 64 -11.62 5.94 -16.97
CA SER A 64 -10.92 5.39 -18.15
C SER A 64 -9.49 4.98 -17.81
N GLY A 65 -8.80 4.35 -18.76
CA GLY A 65 -7.45 3.83 -18.62
C GLY A 65 -7.42 2.39 -18.10
N GLN A 66 -6.22 1.84 -17.90
CA GLN A 66 -6.04 0.43 -17.56
C GLN A 66 -5.18 0.25 -16.31
N VAL A 67 -5.48 -0.79 -15.53
CA VAL A 67 -4.65 -1.28 -14.42
C VAL A 67 -4.26 -2.72 -14.70
N ARG A 68 -2.94 -2.99 -14.66
CA ARG A 68 -2.38 -4.33 -14.67
C ARG A 68 -1.62 -4.59 -13.38
N ILE A 69 -1.79 -5.79 -12.83
CA ILE A 69 -1.07 -6.26 -11.63
C ILE A 69 -0.46 -7.61 -11.98
N GLY A 70 0.86 -7.74 -11.81
CA GLY A 70 1.58 -8.95 -12.17
C GLY A 70 1.40 -9.37 -13.64
N GLY A 71 1.25 -8.40 -14.56
CA GLY A 71 0.95 -8.63 -15.98
C GLY A 71 -0.53 -8.91 -16.30
N VAL A 72 -1.37 -9.20 -15.30
CA VAL A 72 -2.81 -9.44 -15.50
C VAL A 72 -3.55 -8.12 -15.64
N LEU A 73 -4.34 -7.96 -16.70
CA LEU A 73 -5.26 -6.83 -16.86
C LEU A 73 -6.41 -7.01 -15.86
N VAL A 74 -6.48 -6.14 -14.84
CA VAL A 74 -7.48 -6.22 -13.77
C VAL A 74 -8.62 -5.23 -13.93
N MET A 75 -8.33 -4.04 -14.49
CA MET A 75 -9.34 -3.02 -14.82
C MET A 75 -9.09 -2.47 -16.21
N ASP A 76 -10.21 -2.15 -16.91
CA ASP A 76 -10.23 -1.48 -18.20
C ASP A 76 -11.34 -0.43 -18.15
N GLY A 77 -10.98 0.81 -17.89
CA GLY A 77 -11.91 1.84 -17.45
C GLY A 77 -12.69 1.34 -16.22
N PRO A 78 -14.02 1.49 -16.19
CA PRO A 78 -14.85 1.05 -15.07
C PRO A 78 -15.10 -0.47 -15.06
N VAL A 79 -14.62 -1.20 -16.07
CA VAL A 79 -14.91 -2.63 -16.24
C VAL A 79 -13.85 -3.50 -15.58
N ALA A 80 -14.26 -4.27 -14.59
CA ALA A 80 -13.42 -5.28 -13.96
C ALA A 80 -13.23 -6.48 -14.91
N LYS A 81 -11.99 -6.95 -15.05
CA LYS A 81 -11.62 -8.13 -15.87
C LYS A 81 -11.39 -9.38 -15.02
N VAL A 82 -11.41 -9.23 -13.70
CA VAL A 82 -11.24 -10.30 -12.71
C VAL A 82 -12.29 -10.16 -11.60
N ASN A 83 -12.42 -11.18 -10.74
CA ASN A 83 -13.19 -11.05 -9.51
C ASN A 83 -12.43 -10.12 -8.53
N LEU A 84 -12.86 -8.87 -8.39
CA LEU A 84 -12.15 -7.87 -7.60
C LEU A 84 -12.02 -8.25 -6.12
N ARG A 85 -12.99 -8.96 -5.55
CA ARG A 85 -12.97 -9.33 -4.12
C ARG A 85 -11.87 -10.35 -3.84
N SER A 86 -11.82 -11.45 -4.59
CA SER A 86 -10.77 -12.46 -4.42
C SER A 86 -9.41 -11.89 -4.78
N PHE A 87 -9.32 -11.18 -5.90
CA PHE A 87 -8.06 -10.60 -6.36
C PHE A 87 -7.43 -9.64 -5.33
N ARG A 88 -8.23 -8.71 -4.74
CA ARG A 88 -7.73 -7.83 -3.69
C ARG A 88 -7.21 -8.61 -2.49
N ARG A 89 -7.99 -9.59 -2.02
CA ARG A 89 -7.64 -10.38 -0.83
C ARG A 89 -6.34 -11.17 -1.01
N GLU A 90 -6.08 -11.65 -2.22
CA GLU A 90 -4.93 -12.50 -2.54
C GLU A 90 -3.67 -11.70 -2.90
N HIS A 91 -3.83 -10.55 -3.54
CA HIS A 91 -2.72 -9.84 -4.18
C HIS A 91 -2.41 -8.46 -3.60
N ILE A 92 -3.34 -7.81 -2.89
CA ILE A 92 -3.18 -6.42 -2.49
C ILE A 92 -3.19 -6.27 -0.97
N GLY A 93 -2.09 -5.76 -0.41
CA GLY A 93 -2.02 -5.22 0.93
C GLY A 93 -2.29 -3.71 0.90
N TYR A 94 -3.28 -3.24 1.67
CA TYR A 94 -3.61 -1.82 1.72
C TYR A 94 -3.46 -1.27 3.13
N VAL A 95 -2.66 -0.21 3.28
CA VAL A 95 -2.49 0.57 4.51
C VAL A 95 -3.14 1.93 4.31
N PHE A 96 -4.24 2.17 5.00
CA PHE A 96 -4.95 3.45 4.94
C PHE A 96 -4.31 4.49 5.86
N GLN A 97 -4.52 5.77 5.59
CA GLN A 97 -4.09 6.88 6.43
C GLN A 97 -4.64 6.75 7.87
N LYS A 98 -5.90 6.39 8.02
CA LYS A 98 -6.46 5.92 9.30
C LYS A 98 -6.30 4.42 9.35
N SER A 99 -5.92 3.87 10.49
CA SER A 99 -5.63 2.44 10.65
C SER A 99 -6.78 1.51 10.23
N ASN A 100 -8.03 1.99 10.29
CA ASN A 100 -9.25 1.25 9.91
C ASN A 100 -9.27 -0.18 10.51
N LEU A 101 -8.85 -0.29 11.78
CA LEU A 101 -8.93 -1.56 12.51
C LEU A 101 -10.37 -1.87 12.87
N ILE A 102 -10.69 -3.15 12.94
CA ILE A 102 -11.99 -3.64 13.39
C ILE A 102 -12.05 -3.45 14.92
N PRO A 103 -12.94 -2.57 15.42
CA PRO A 103 -12.83 -2.08 16.80
C PRO A 103 -13.11 -3.12 17.90
N PHE A 104 -13.87 -4.17 17.59
CA PHE A 104 -14.21 -5.25 18.52
C PHE A 104 -13.23 -6.43 18.47
N LEU A 105 -12.22 -6.38 17.61
CA LEU A 105 -11.14 -7.36 17.53
C LEU A 105 -9.90 -6.85 18.27
N THR A 106 -9.13 -7.78 18.80
CA THR A 106 -7.79 -7.53 19.37
C THR A 106 -6.79 -7.20 18.25
N ALA A 107 -5.58 -6.79 18.62
CA ALA A 107 -4.51 -6.53 17.67
C ALA A 107 -4.21 -7.76 16.80
N ILE A 108 -4.05 -8.92 17.42
CA ILE A 108 -3.74 -10.16 16.71
C ILE A 108 -4.90 -10.61 15.82
N GLU A 109 -6.15 -10.52 16.29
CA GLU A 109 -7.33 -10.89 15.51
C GLU A 109 -7.55 -10.01 14.29
N ASN A 110 -7.20 -8.72 14.37
CA ASN A 110 -7.21 -7.82 13.19
C ASN A 110 -6.27 -8.26 12.06
N VAL A 111 -5.16 -8.88 12.41
CA VAL A 111 -4.21 -9.41 11.43
C VAL A 111 -4.62 -10.82 10.98
N GLN A 112 -5.01 -11.66 11.92
CA GLN A 112 -5.40 -13.05 11.72
C GLN A 112 -6.57 -13.20 10.75
N ILE A 113 -7.61 -12.36 10.89
CA ILE A 113 -8.82 -12.45 10.05
C ILE A 113 -8.53 -12.28 8.55
N ALA A 114 -7.52 -11.50 8.18
CA ALA A 114 -7.14 -11.33 6.79
C ALA A 114 -6.68 -12.66 6.14
N MET A 115 -5.98 -13.49 6.92
CA MET A 115 -5.50 -14.80 6.48
C MET A 115 -6.58 -15.87 6.52
N GLU A 116 -7.43 -15.85 7.54
CA GLU A 116 -8.56 -16.78 7.65
C GLU A 116 -9.56 -16.60 6.50
N LEU A 117 -9.86 -15.35 6.13
CA LEU A 117 -10.69 -15.05 4.95
C LEU A 117 -10.05 -15.57 3.65
N ASN A 118 -8.74 -15.82 3.65
CA ASN A 118 -7.99 -16.39 2.54
C ASN A 118 -7.79 -17.91 2.68
N GLY A 119 -8.45 -18.55 3.65
CA GLY A 119 -8.50 -19.99 3.82
C GLY A 119 -7.40 -20.58 4.71
N LEU A 120 -6.59 -19.75 5.39
CA LEU A 120 -5.59 -20.23 6.33
C LEU A 120 -6.27 -20.74 7.62
N SER A 121 -5.77 -21.81 8.21
CA SER A 121 -6.31 -22.28 9.47
C SER A 121 -6.04 -21.27 10.62
N ALA A 122 -6.93 -21.19 11.60
CA ALA A 122 -6.83 -20.25 12.72
C ALA A 122 -5.47 -20.32 13.45
N GLY A 123 -4.95 -21.54 13.65
CA GLY A 123 -3.65 -21.74 14.31
C GLY A 123 -2.46 -21.18 13.48
N GLN A 124 -2.45 -21.43 12.18
CA GLN A 124 -1.43 -20.90 11.27
C GLN A 124 -1.53 -19.39 11.14
N ALA A 125 -2.77 -18.87 10.99
CA ALA A 125 -3.04 -17.44 10.92
C ALA A 125 -2.59 -16.71 12.19
N ARG A 126 -2.89 -17.26 13.40
CA ARG A 126 -2.47 -16.68 14.66
C ARG A 126 -0.94 -16.65 14.81
N LYS A 127 -0.25 -17.74 14.42
CA LYS A 127 1.21 -17.80 14.46
C LYS A 127 1.82 -16.71 13.59
N ARG A 128 1.41 -16.63 12.34
CA ARG A 128 1.90 -15.62 11.40
C ARG A 128 1.57 -14.19 11.83
N ALA A 129 0.36 -13.96 12.37
CA ALA A 129 -0.03 -12.67 12.91
C ALA A 129 0.88 -12.23 14.07
N ALA A 130 1.20 -13.15 14.98
CA ALA A 130 2.11 -12.88 16.10
C ALA A 130 3.53 -12.54 15.62
N GLU A 131 4.05 -13.26 14.64
CA GLU A 131 5.37 -12.98 14.03
C GLU A 131 5.42 -11.55 13.46
N LEU A 132 4.45 -11.17 12.64
CA LEU A 132 4.36 -9.82 12.05
C LEU A 132 4.22 -8.72 13.11
N LEU A 133 3.41 -8.94 14.14
CA LEU A 133 3.21 -7.97 15.21
C LEU A 133 4.46 -7.81 16.09
N ASN A 134 5.21 -8.90 16.33
CA ASN A 134 6.51 -8.85 17.01
C ASN A 134 7.53 -8.06 16.19
N GLU A 135 7.65 -8.34 14.90
CA GLU A 135 8.56 -7.65 13.97
C GLU A 135 8.28 -6.13 13.93
N LEU A 136 7.00 -5.75 14.01
CA LEU A 136 6.57 -4.36 14.08
C LEU A 136 6.62 -3.75 15.49
N GLY A 137 7.12 -4.48 16.50
CA GLY A 137 7.28 -3.99 17.87
C GLY A 137 5.95 -3.68 18.57
N VAL A 138 4.93 -4.53 18.34
CA VAL A 138 3.64 -4.54 19.07
C VAL A 138 3.31 -5.91 19.63
N GLY A 139 4.31 -6.78 19.76
CA GLY A 139 4.14 -8.13 20.29
C GLY A 139 3.70 -8.21 21.76
N ASP A 140 3.95 -7.18 22.56
CA ASP A 140 3.47 -7.06 23.93
C ASP A 140 1.98 -6.66 24.01
N ARG A 141 1.31 -6.44 22.89
CA ARG A 141 -0.07 -5.94 22.75
C ARG A 141 -0.99 -6.87 21.97
N LEU A 142 -0.60 -8.10 21.73
CA LEU A 142 -1.33 -9.03 20.84
C LEU A 142 -2.83 -9.15 21.19
N ASP A 143 -3.14 -9.34 22.45
CA ASP A 143 -4.50 -9.58 22.93
C ASP A 143 -5.19 -8.28 23.43
N HIS A 144 -4.60 -7.10 23.19
CA HIS A 144 -5.24 -5.84 23.53
C HIS A 144 -6.29 -5.45 22.49
N SER A 145 -7.43 -4.95 23.00
CA SER A 145 -8.42 -4.28 22.15
C SER A 145 -7.79 -3.09 21.43
N THR A 146 -8.21 -2.84 20.20
CA THR A 146 -7.71 -1.71 19.39
C THR A 146 -7.91 -0.35 20.05
N ALA A 147 -8.95 -0.19 20.89
CA ALA A 147 -9.20 1.02 21.66
C ALA A 147 -8.13 1.30 22.75
N MET A 148 -7.41 0.28 23.19
CA MET A 148 -6.32 0.39 24.17
C MET A 148 -4.96 0.67 23.55
N LEU A 149 -4.88 0.72 22.22
CA LEU A 149 -3.66 0.96 21.47
C LEU A 149 -3.48 2.46 21.18
N SER A 150 -2.25 2.95 21.28
CA SER A 150 -1.92 4.29 20.76
C SER A 150 -2.10 4.35 19.23
N GLY A 151 -2.28 5.54 18.65
CA GLY A 151 -2.42 5.69 17.20
C GLY A 151 -1.27 5.06 16.41
N GLY A 152 -0.03 5.17 16.91
CA GLY A 152 1.13 4.52 16.29
C GLY A 152 1.10 2.99 16.42
N GLN A 153 0.59 2.44 17.52
CA GLN A 153 0.39 0.98 17.65
C GLN A 153 -0.70 0.49 16.71
N GLN A 154 -1.82 1.22 16.62
CA GLN A 154 -2.90 0.90 15.68
C GLN A 154 -2.39 0.90 14.22
N GLN A 155 -1.57 1.88 13.84
CA GLN A 155 -1.00 1.95 12.50
C GLN A 155 -0.08 0.76 12.20
N ARG A 156 0.73 0.33 13.16
CA ARG A 156 1.59 -0.87 13.00
C ARG A 156 0.77 -2.15 12.90
N VAL A 157 -0.33 -2.28 13.62
CA VAL A 157 -1.28 -3.40 13.43
C VAL A 157 -1.90 -3.37 12.03
N ALA A 158 -2.25 -2.19 11.51
CA ALA A 158 -2.77 -2.06 10.15
C ALA A 158 -1.72 -2.44 9.08
N VAL A 159 -0.45 -2.11 9.29
CA VAL A 159 0.67 -2.56 8.44
C VAL A 159 0.80 -4.08 8.50
N ALA A 160 0.81 -4.69 9.69
CA ALA A 160 0.85 -6.15 9.84
C ALA A 160 -0.28 -6.83 9.07
N ARG A 161 -1.51 -6.30 9.19
CA ARG A 161 -2.68 -6.82 8.46
C ARG A 161 -2.51 -6.74 6.95
N ALA A 162 -1.94 -5.65 6.44
CA ALA A 162 -1.68 -5.49 5.01
C ALA A 162 -0.65 -6.50 4.47
N LEU A 163 0.30 -6.91 5.30
CA LEU A 163 1.36 -7.86 4.94
C LEU A 163 0.99 -9.33 5.17
N ALA A 164 -0.14 -9.59 5.81
CA ALA A 164 -0.52 -10.91 6.31
C ALA A 164 -0.55 -12.01 5.22
N ASN A 165 -1.09 -11.68 4.05
CA ASN A 165 -1.29 -12.62 2.93
C ASN A 165 -0.13 -12.66 1.91
N HIS A 166 1.05 -12.17 2.23
CA HIS A 166 2.18 -12.06 1.28
C HIS A 166 1.77 -11.39 -0.04
N PRO A 167 1.22 -10.17 0.01
CA PRO A 167 0.69 -9.51 -1.17
C PRO A 167 1.78 -9.26 -2.22
N SER A 168 1.41 -9.37 -3.51
CA SER A 168 2.29 -8.99 -4.62
C SER A 168 2.33 -7.46 -4.85
N VAL A 169 1.38 -6.74 -4.25
CA VAL A 169 1.28 -5.28 -4.30
C VAL A 169 0.96 -4.73 -2.92
N ILE A 170 1.72 -3.72 -2.48
CA ILE A 170 1.45 -2.98 -1.25
C ILE A 170 1.16 -1.52 -1.61
N LEU A 171 0.01 -1.03 -1.15
CA LEU A 171 -0.43 0.35 -1.33
C LEU A 171 -0.56 0.99 0.05
N ALA A 172 0.19 2.05 0.31
CA ALA A 172 0.21 2.70 1.60
C ALA A 172 -0.06 4.21 1.48
N ASP A 173 -1.12 4.66 2.12
CA ASP A 173 -1.50 6.07 2.19
C ASP A 173 -1.05 6.64 3.53
N GLU A 174 0.00 7.47 3.52
CA GLU A 174 0.62 8.11 4.69
C GLU A 174 0.91 7.12 5.86
N PRO A 175 1.59 5.99 5.61
CA PRO A 175 1.71 4.90 6.58
C PRO A 175 2.49 5.26 7.85
N THR A 176 3.24 6.36 7.83
CA THR A 176 4.12 6.80 8.91
C THR A 176 3.63 8.08 9.61
N ALA A 177 2.52 8.67 9.17
CA ALA A 177 2.05 9.96 9.69
C ALA A 177 1.79 9.99 11.21
N ALA A 178 1.36 8.86 11.79
CA ALA A 178 1.10 8.73 13.24
C ALA A 178 2.29 8.14 14.02
N LEU A 179 3.47 8.03 13.38
CA LEU A 179 4.65 7.39 13.96
C LEU A 179 5.77 8.42 14.23
N ASP A 180 6.56 8.16 15.26
CA ASP A 180 7.85 8.82 15.44
C ASP A 180 8.84 8.37 14.34
N SER A 181 9.92 9.13 14.17
CA SER A 181 10.91 8.89 13.10
C SER A 181 11.58 7.52 13.17
N HIS A 182 11.78 6.95 14.37
CA HIS A 182 12.37 5.62 14.51
C HIS A 182 11.40 4.53 14.01
N ARG A 183 10.15 4.58 14.48
CA ARG A 183 9.11 3.62 14.08
C ARG A 183 8.69 3.77 12.63
N GLY A 184 8.66 5.01 12.12
CA GLY A 184 8.44 5.27 10.70
C GLY A 184 9.50 4.58 9.83
N ARG A 185 10.78 4.72 10.18
CA ARG A 185 11.86 4.01 9.48
C ARG A 185 11.75 2.48 9.57
N GLN A 186 11.30 1.93 10.70
CA GLN A 186 11.06 0.48 10.82
C GLN A 186 10.00 0.00 9.83
N VAL A 187 8.87 0.71 9.73
CA VAL A 187 7.81 0.38 8.76
C VAL A 187 8.31 0.46 7.33
N MET A 188 9.08 1.50 6.98
CA MET A 188 9.62 1.65 5.64
C MET A 188 10.66 0.56 5.31
N LYS A 189 11.51 0.17 6.28
CA LYS A 189 12.42 -0.97 6.13
C LYS A 189 11.66 -2.27 5.88
N LEU A 190 10.55 -2.49 6.59
CA LEU A 190 9.73 -3.68 6.40
C LEU A 190 9.11 -3.72 5.01
N PHE A 191 8.57 -2.61 4.50
CA PHE A 191 8.07 -2.54 3.12
C PHE A 191 9.18 -2.88 2.10
N ARG A 192 10.39 -2.36 2.33
CA ARG A 192 11.53 -2.66 1.45
C ARG A 192 11.96 -4.12 1.50
N ASN A 193 11.98 -4.73 2.69
CA ASN A 193 12.30 -6.15 2.85
C ASN A 193 11.26 -7.00 2.12
N VAL A 194 9.96 -6.76 2.36
CA VAL A 194 8.88 -7.48 1.67
C VAL A 194 8.95 -7.30 0.15
N ALA A 195 9.24 -6.09 -0.32
CA ALA A 195 9.43 -5.85 -1.75
C ALA A 195 10.54 -6.74 -2.32
N ARG A 196 11.71 -6.73 -1.70
CA ARG A 196 12.88 -7.47 -2.18
C ARG A 196 12.77 -8.99 -2.04
N GLU A 197 12.27 -9.47 -0.89
CA GLU A 197 12.21 -10.91 -0.59
C GLU A 197 11.06 -11.62 -1.32
N HIS A 198 9.94 -10.92 -1.52
CA HIS A 198 8.74 -11.50 -2.15
C HIS A 198 8.45 -10.96 -3.55
N GLY A 199 9.28 -10.06 -4.07
CA GLY A 199 9.05 -9.44 -5.38
C GLY A 199 7.79 -8.57 -5.43
N ALA A 200 7.35 -8.02 -4.28
CA ALA A 200 6.18 -7.15 -4.22
C ALA A 200 6.51 -5.75 -4.77
N GLY A 201 5.59 -5.18 -5.54
CA GLY A 201 5.65 -3.76 -5.90
C GLY A 201 4.99 -2.90 -4.81
N VAL A 202 5.66 -1.85 -4.37
CA VAL A 202 5.17 -1.00 -3.27
C VAL A 202 4.97 0.42 -3.74
N ILE A 203 3.78 0.98 -3.51
CA ILE A 203 3.48 2.41 -3.70
C ILE A 203 3.17 3.04 -2.34
N VAL A 204 3.93 4.06 -1.98
CA VAL A 204 3.72 4.83 -0.75
C VAL A 204 3.37 6.27 -1.12
N VAL A 205 2.18 6.70 -0.74
CA VAL A 205 1.83 8.13 -0.71
C VAL A 205 2.39 8.71 0.58
N THR A 206 3.19 9.75 0.47
CA THR A 206 3.74 10.45 1.64
C THR A 206 4.11 11.90 1.32
N HIS A 207 4.15 12.73 2.33
CA HIS A 207 4.76 14.05 2.31
C HIS A 207 6.02 14.11 3.21
N ASP A 208 6.40 12.99 3.83
CA ASP A 208 7.55 12.92 4.74
C ASP A 208 8.87 12.81 3.98
N GLN A 209 9.56 13.93 3.85
CA GLN A 209 10.87 14.02 3.19
C GLN A 209 11.98 13.24 3.91
N ARG A 210 11.78 12.87 5.19
CA ARG A 210 12.79 12.15 6.00
C ARG A 210 12.95 10.69 5.58
N THR A 211 12.05 10.17 4.76
CA THR A 211 12.05 8.78 4.30
C THR A 211 12.35 8.63 2.81
N LEU A 212 12.65 9.74 2.10
CA LEU A 212 12.86 9.71 0.65
C LEU A 212 14.02 8.80 0.21
N GLU A 213 15.04 8.62 1.05
CA GLU A 213 16.18 7.74 0.81
C GLU A 213 15.82 6.25 0.70
N VAL A 214 14.59 5.88 1.12
CA VAL A 214 14.12 4.48 1.07
C VAL A 214 13.54 4.12 -0.29
N PHE A 215 13.14 5.09 -1.10
CA PHE A 215 12.44 4.86 -2.36
C PHE A 215 13.41 4.66 -3.53
N ASP A 216 13.08 3.73 -4.39
CA ASP A 216 13.84 3.46 -5.63
C ASP A 216 13.47 4.47 -6.72
N THR A 217 12.20 4.90 -6.74
CA THR A 217 11.67 5.86 -7.72
C THR A 217 10.70 6.82 -7.03
N ILE A 218 10.71 8.07 -7.46
CA ILE A 218 9.77 9.10 -7.00
C ILE A 218 8.90 9.58 -8.16
N TYR A 219 7.60 9.62 -7.90
CA TYR A 219 6.62 10.30 -8.72
C TYR A 219 6.02 11.48 -7.95
N GLU A 220 5.67 12.53 -8.65
CA GLU A 220 4.90 13.65 -8.11
C GLU A 220 3.55 13.76 -8.79
N MET A 221 2.53 14.05 -7.99
CA MET A 221 1.18 14.28 -8.46
C MET A 221 0.73 15.70 -8.15
N GLU A 222 0.36 16.44 -9.20
CA GLU A 222 -0.14 17.81 -9.12
C GLU A 222 -1.34 17.95 -10.05
N ASP A 223 -2.43 18.54 -9.57
CA ASP A 223 -3.68 18.75 -10.32
C ASP A 223 -4.19 17.50 -11.07
N GLY A 224 -4.08 16.36 -10.44
CA GLY A 224 -4.52 15.07 -10.98
C GLY A 224 -3.55 14.40 -11.96
N ALA A 225 -2.46 15.06 -12.38
CA ALA A 225 -1.47 14.51 -13.28
C ALA A 225 -0.25 13.99 -12.52
N ILE A 226 0.33 12.88 -12.99
CA ILE A 226 1.53 12.26 -12.40
C ILE A 226 2.72 12.50 -13.33
N ARG A 227 3.86 12.88 -12.72
CA ARG A 227 5.16 12.97 -13.39
C ARG A 227 6.22 12.18 -12.64
N HIS A 228 7.15 11.57 -13.39
CA HIS A 228 8.35 10.97 -12.83
C HIS A 228 9.35 12.06 -12.43
N VAL A 229 9.97 11.94 -11.26
CA VAL A 229 11.04 12.85 -10.80
C VAL A 229 12.38 12.20 -11.12
N PRO A 230 13.11 12.70 -12.14
CA PRO A 230 14.42 12.15 -12.50
C PRO A 230 15.47 12.54 -11.45
N ASN A 231 16.54 11.75 -11.33
CA ASN A 231 17.73 12.02 -10.51
C ASN A 231 17.50 11.99 -8.98
N HIS A 232 16.58 11.15 -8.50
CA HIS A 232 16.59 10.80 -7.09
C HIS A 232 17.83 9.95 -6.79
N PRO A 233 18.64 10.25 -5.74
CA PRO A 233 19.77 9.41 -5.36
C PRO A 233 19.27 8.00 -5.06
N SER A 234 19.97 7.00 -5.61
CA SER A 234 19.64 5.60 -5.34
C SER A 234 19.61 5.34 -3.83
N PRO A 235 18.69 4.50 -3.37
CA PRO A 235 18.55 4.22 -1.94
C PRO A 235 19.86 3.67 -1.37
N VAL A 236 20.23 4.19 -0.19
CA VAL A 236 21.38 3.70 0.56
C VAL A 236 21.16 2.22 0.91
N PRO A 237 22.14 1.32 0.70
CA PRO A 237 22.02 -0.06 1.13
C PRO A 237 21.73 -0.10 2.64
N ILE A 238 20.66 -0.79 3.02
CA ILE A 238 20.36 -1.01 4.42
C ILE A 238 21.38 -2.02 4.91
N GLU A 239 22.35 -1.59 5.73
CA GLU A 239 23.25 -2.50 6.41
C GLU A 239 22.41 -3.48 7.24
N THR A 240 22.48 -4.76 6.87
CA THR A 240 21.98 -5.86 7.68
C THR A 240 22.87 -5.95 8.89
N THR A 241 22.46 -5.35 9.99
CA THR A 241 23.10 -5.61 11.29
C THR A 241 22.76 -7.05 11.65
N THR A 242 23.76 -7.92 11.53
CA THR A 242 23.79 -9.28 12.08
C THR A 242 23.58 -9.28 13.57
#